data_a55093dd2a7cd35de3519dc2eac77bbb
#
_entry.id   a55093dd2a7cd35de3519dc2eac77bbb
#
_cell.length_a   1.000
_cell.length_b   1.000
_cell.length_c   1.000
_cell.angle_alpha   90.00
_cell.angle_beta   90.00
_cell.angle_gamma   90.00
#
_symmetry.space_group_name_H-M   'P 1'
#
loop_
_entity.id
_entity.type
_entity.pdbx_description
1 polymer ?
#
loop_
_entity_poly.entity_id
_entity_poly.type
_entity_poly.pdbx_seq_one_letter_code
_entity_poly.pdbx_strand_id
1 'polypeptide(L)'
;MKSNNFISRLKSEIKYYSKKVWTLEDVGVFWDTIDDYDDINSNIYPYKQRFLNSKELFESLNLQNFEPNNVLDIQCRTGKGSIFWSKIFNNMRIYACDFSKKFLEKTKKNLFDHNLNFETQLIKNFPLNFKNNFFDFIITYETLEHVCEYKTFIKELSRVLKKDGIMILTCPNISWEINHFLSTVLGINHSEGPHKFLALKKINAELIKNNLNVLGYNTSIFLPFNNSFSIRIDGILKKIIPSFLKKIFFLRHSFIIQKI
;
A
#
# COMPACT_ATOMS: atom_id res chain seq x y z
N MET A 1 -8.51 16.31 11.66
CA MET A 1 -7.87 16.84 12.89
C MET A 1 -7.58 18.32 12.69
N LYS A 2 -8.43 19.18 13.25
CA LYS A 2 -8.27 20.65 13.18
C LYS A 2 -7.08 21.08 14.03
N SER A 3 -6.22 21.90 13.44
CA SER A 3 -5.18 22.75 14.04
C SER A 3 -4.42 22.20 15.25
N ASN A 4 -3.77 21.08 15.09
CA ASN A 4 -2.68 20.80 16.01
C ASN A 4 -1.54 21.77 15.66
N ASN A 5 -1.13 22.58 16.63
CA ASN A 5 0.02 23.44 16.46
C ASN A 5 1.27 22.57 16.22
N PHE A 6 2.35 23.19 15.72
CA PHE A 6 3.62 22.51 15.43
C PHE A 6 4.10 21.60 16.57
N ILE A 7 4.02 22.06 17.82
CA ILE A 7 4.46 21.31 19.02
C ILE A 7 3.64 20.04 19.21
N SER A 8 2.33 20.09 18.99
CA SER A 8 1.45 18.92 19.11
C SER A 8 1.77 17.87 18.04
N ARG A 9 1.95 18.28 16.78
CA ARG A 9 2.37 17.39 15.70
C ARG A 9 3.73 16.76 15.98
N LEU A 10 4.72 17.56 16.39
CA LEU A 10 6.05 17.07 16.74
C LEU A 10 6.00 16.01 17.85
N LYS A 11 5.24 16.25 18.93
CA LYS A 11 5.08 15.28 20.03
C LYS A 11 4.43 13.98 19.54
N SER A 12 3.40 14.06 18.69
CA SER A 12 2.73 12.89 18.13
C SER A 12 3.68 12.07 17.25
N GLU A 13 4.41 12.72 16.35
CA GLU A 13 5.34 12.04 15.46
C GLU A 13 6.50 11.40 16.24
N ILE A 14 7.10 12.09 17.20
CA ILE A 14 8.12 11.51 18.09
C ILE A 14 7.57 10.27 18.80
N LYS A 15 6.33 10.32 19.31
CA LYS A 15 5.69 9.16 19.95
C LYS A 15 5.59 7.97 19.00
N TYR A 16 5.18 8.16 17.73
CA TYR A 16 5.08 7.08 16.75
C TYR A 16 6.46 6.55 16.36
N TYR A 17 7.40 7.40 16.03
CA TYR A 17 8.77 7.00 15.65
C TYR A 17 9.56 6.34 16.78
N SER A 18 9.30 6.71 18.04
CA SER A 18 9.93 6.08 19.20
C SER A 18 9.28 4.75 19.59
N LYS A 19 8.07 4.44 19.10
CA LYS A 19 7.36 3.21 19.40
C LYS A 19 8.03 2.04 18.69
N LYS A 20 8.67 1.14 19.46
CA LYS A 20 9.40 0.01 18.90
C LYS A 20 8.50 -1.14 18.48
N VAL A 21 7.35 -1.29 19.14
CA VAL A 21 6.38 -2.37 18.91
C VAL A 21 4.98 -1.78 18.90
N TRP A 22 4.18 -2.16 17.94
CA TRP A 22 2.75 -1.84 17.85
C TRP A 22 1.97 -3.01 17.24
N THR A 23 0.68 -3.04 17.51
CA THR A 23 -0.25 -4.06 17.02
C THR A 23 -1.01 -3.55 15.78
N LEU A 24 -1.68 -4.46 15.08
CA LEU A 24 -2.61 -4.07 14.01
C LEU A 24 -3.80 -3.26 14.56
N GLU A 25 -4.20 -3.52 15.81
CA GLU A 25 -5.23 -2.76 16.50
C GLU A 25 -4.80 -1.30 16.75
N ASP A 26 -3.54 -1.06 17.16
CA ASP A 26 -2.99 0.32 17.29
C ASP A 26 -3.11 1.09 15.97
N VAL A 27 -2.83 0.43 14.85
CA VAL A 27 -2.95 1.01 13.50
C VAL A 27 -4.41 1.27 13.18
N GLY A 28 -5.29 0.30 13.41
CA GLY A 28 -6.74 0.43 13.19
C GLY A 28 -7.34 1.58 13.97
N VAL A 29 -7.05 1.67 15.28
CA VAL A 29 -7.51 2.76 16.15
C VAL A 29 -7.04 4.12 15.66
N PHE A 30 -5.79 4.21 15.19
CA PHE A 30 -5.30 5.45 14.59
C PHE A 30 -6.14 5.83 13.34
N TRP A 31 -6.32 4.91 12.40
CA TRP A 31 -7.07 5.19 11.18
C TRP A 31 -8.56 5.43 11.43
N ASP A 32 -9.13 4.88 12.50
CA ASP A 32 -10.50 5.19 12.93
C ASP A 32 -10.69 6.67 13.34
N THR A 33 -9.60 7.39 13.65
CA THR A 33 -9.63 8.84 13.94
C THR A 33 -9.69 9.73 12.69
N ILE A 34 -9.47 9.18 11.50
CA ILE A 34 -9.41 9.94 10.24
C ILE A 34 -10.78 9.90 9.54
N ASP A 35 -11.46 11.06 9.45
CA ASP A 35 -12.77 11.16 8.83
C ASP A 35 -12.74 11.39 7.33
N ASP A 36 -11.82 12.20 6.89
CA ASP A 36 -11.72 12.82 5.57
C ASP A 36 -10.62 12.20 4.68
N TYR A 37 -10.32 10.90 4.89
CA TYR A 37 -9.22 10.22 4.19
C TYR A 37 -9.30 10.35 2.66
N ASP A 38 -10.49 10.13 2.08
CA ASP A 38 -10.68 10.21 0.63
C ASP A 38 -10.58 11.65 0.13
N ASP A 39 -11.09 12.62 0.89
CA ASP A 39 -11.04 14.04 0.53
C ASP A 39 -9.59 14.55 0.51
N ILE A 40 -8.79 14.10 1.48
CA ILE A 40 -7.36 14.44 1.54
C ILE A 40 -6.59 13.78 0.39
N ASN A 41 -6.85 12.51 0.10
CA ASN A 41 -5.96 11.70 -0.73
C ASN A 41 -6.41 11.53 -2.18
N SER A 42 -7.71 11.49 -2.48
CA SER A 42 -8.22 11.11 -3.80
C SER A 42 -7.74 12.02 -4.94
N ASN A 43 -7.40 13.27 -4.65
CA ASN A 43 -6.92 14.24 -5.63
C ASN A 43 -5.40 14.45 -5.62
N ILE A 44 -4.65 13.75 -4.75
CA ILE A 44 -3.21 13.91 -4.64
C ILE A 44 -2.50 13.06 -5.70
N TYR A 45 -1.55 13.67 -6.42
CA TYR A 45 -0.76 12.99 -7.44
C TYR A 45 -0.08 11.70 -6.94
N PRO A 46 0.65 11.69 -5.80
CA PRO A 46 1.26 10.48 -5.28
C PRO A 46 0.26 9.36 -4.97
N TYR A 47 -0.93 9.69 -4.53
CA TYR A 47 -1.97 8.70 -4.24
C TYR A 47 -2.46 7.98 -5.50
N LYS A 48 -2.76 8.74 -6.56
CA LYS A 48 -3.20 8.17 -7.85
C LYS A 48 -2.10 7.35 -8.52
N GLN A 49 -0.86 7.81 -8.44
CA GLN A 49 0.27 7.17 -9.11
C GLN A 49 0.56 5.75 -8.61
N ARG A 50 0.19 5.38 -7.38
CA ARG A 50 0.38 4.00 -6.89
C ARG A 50 -0.40 2.98 -7.72
N PHE A 51 -1.61 3.33 -8.13
CA PHE A 51 -2.44 2.46 -8.97
C PHE A 51 -1.92 2.43 -10.42
N LEU A 52 -1.69 3.61 -11.00
CA LEU A 52 -1.24 3.74 -12.39
C LEU A 52 0.11 3.08 -12.63
N ASN A 53 1.09 3.29 -11.74
CA ASN A 53 2.39 2.65 -11.86
C ASN A 53 2.33 1.14 -11.68
N SER A 54 1.47 0.64 -10.79
CA SER A 54 1.27 -0.81 -10.63
C SER A 54 0.63 -1.43 -11.85
N LYS A 55 -0.33 -0.73 -12.47
CA LYS A 55 -0.95 -1.15 -13.74
C LYS A 55 0.07 -1.18 -14.87
N GLU A 56 0.81 -0.07 -15.07
CA GLU A 56 1.86 0.02 -16.09
C GLU A 56 2.90 -1.12 -15.94
N LEU A 57 3.30 -1.39 -14.71
CA LEU A 57 4.25 -2.47 -14.42
C LEU A 57 3.63 -3.84 -14.69
N PHE A 58 2.38 -4.08 -14.30
CA PHE A 58 1.67 -5.33 -14.54
C PHE A 58 1.50 -5.59 -16.04
N GLU A 59 1.06 -4.59 -16.81
CA GLU A 59 0.86 -4.70 -18.26
C GLU A 59 2.17 -4.98 -19.01
N SER A 60 3.31 -4.44 -18.52
CA SER A 60 4.63 -4.68 -19.11
C SER A 60 5.11 -6.14 -19.02
N LEU A 61 4.50 -6.95 -18.16
CA LEU A 61 4.86 -8.37 -17.97
C LEU A 61 4.12 -9.33 -18.91
N ASN A 62 3.22 -8.81 -19.75
CA ASN A 62 2.46 -9.63 -20.71
C ASN A 62 1.76 -10.86 -20.09
N LEU A 63 1.18 -10.71 -18.91
CA LEU A 63 0.40 -11.74 -18.21
C LEU A 63 -1.00 -11.90 -18.85
N GLN A 64 -1.05 -12.16 -20.17
CA GLN A 64 -2.23 -12.04 -21.04
C GLN A 64 -3.41 -12.93 -20.64
N ASN A 65 -3.18 -14.00 -19.92
CA ASN A 65 -4.21 -14.96 -19.51
C ASN A 65 -4.49 -14.95 -18.00
N PHE A 66 -4.04 -13.90 -17.31
CA PHE A 66 -4.27 -13.80 -15.87
C PHE A 66 -5.65 -13.21 -15.59
N GLU A 67 -6.58 -14.07 -15.20
CA GLU A 67 -7.95 -13.74 -14.82
C GLU A 67 -8.21 -14.16 -13.37
N PRO A 68 -8.02 -13.27 -12.39
CA PRO A 68 -8.16 -13.60 -10.99
C PRO A 68 -9.64 -13.72 -10.59
N ASN A 69 -9.99 -14.80 -9.89
CA ASN A 69 -11.33 -14.98 -9.32
C ASN A 69 -11.38 -14.50 -7.85
N ASN A 70 -10.56 -15.09 -6.96
CA ASN A 70 -10.49 -14.68 -5.55
C ASN A 70 -9.39 -13.64 -5.36
N VAL A 71 -9.76 -12.44 -4.95
CA VAL A 71 -8.86 -11.29 -4.80
C VAL A 71 -8.84 -10.81 -3.36
N LEU A 72 -7.67 -10.75 -2.74
CA LEU A 72 -7.47 -10.13 -1.43
C LEU A 72 -7.01 -8.68 -1.62
N ASP A 73 -7.75 -7.73 -1.06
CA ASP A 73 -7.28 -6.34 -0.89
C ASP A 73 -7.03 -6.11 0.61
N ILE A 74 -5.75 -6.13 1.02
CA ILE A 74 -5.37 -6.06 2.42
C ILE A 74 -4.87 -4.67 2.80
N GLN A 75 -5.38 -4.15 3.91
CA GLN A 75 -5.42 -2.74 4.29
C GLN A 75 -6.06 -1.92 3.16
N CYS A 76 -7.27 -2.34 2.79
CA CYS A 76 -8.01 -1.83 1.64
C CYS A 76 -8.44 -0.36 1.79
N ARG A 77 -8.34 0.20 3.01
CA ARG A 77 -8.75 1.57 3.37
C ARG A 77 -10.21 1.83 2.96
N THR A 78 -10.40 2.55 1.87
CA THR A 78 -11.74 2.87 1.34
C THR A 78 -12.10 2.07 0.08
N GLY A 79 -11.37 0.98 -0.22
CA GLY A 79 -11.64 0.07 -1.34
C GLY A 79 -11.23 0.58 -2.73
N LYS A 80 -10.49 1.69 -2.81
CA LYS A 80 -10.10 2.28 -4.11
C LYS A 80 -9.16 1.37 -4.92
N GLY A 81 -8.34 0.53 -4.25
CA GLY A 81 -7.53 -0.49 -4.91
C GLY A 81 -8.40 -1.52 -5.63
N SER A 82 -9.36 -2.09 -4.92
CA SER A 82 -10.34 -3.04 -5.48
C SER A 82 -11.12 -2.44 -6.65
N ILE A 83 -11.65 -1.21 -6.50
CA ILE A 83 -12.38 -0.51 -7.57
C ILE A 83 -11.48 -0.25 -8.79
N PHE A 84 -10.21 0.06 -8.57
CA PHE A 84 -9.28 0.28 -9.68
C PHE A 84 -9.06 -1.00 -10.50
N TRP A 85 -8.80 -2.13 -9.83
CA TRP A 85 -8.52 -3.40 -10.49
C TRP A 85 -9.77 -4.05 -11.07
N SER A 86 -10.97 -3.79 -10.53
CA SER A 86 -12.23 -4.28 -11.11
C SER A 86 -12.56 -3.70 -12.49
N LYS A 87 -11.90 -2.61 -12.88
CA LYS A 87 -11.99 -2.04 -14.23
C LYS A 87 -11.07 -2.74 -15.25
N ILE A 88 -10.15 -3.57 -14.74
CA ILE A 88 -9.16 -4.30 -15.56
C ILE A 88 -9.54 -5.77 -15.64
N PHE A 89 -9.97 -6.35 -14.53
CA PHE A 89 -10.38 -7.74 -14.43
C PHE A 89 -11.88 -7.87 -14.17
N ASN A 90 -12.55 -8.68 -14.97
CA ASN A 90 -13.95 -8.99 -14.78
C ASN A 90 -14.14 -10.10 -13.74
N ASN A 91 -15.35 -10.14 -13.13
CA ASN A 91 -15.80 -11.27 -12.28
C ASN A 91 -14.94 -11.56 -11.03
N MET A 92 -14.22 -10.57 -10.49
CA MET A 92 -13.48 -10.72 -9.24
C MET A 92 -14.44 -10.85 -8.05
N ARG A 93 -14.19 -11.84 -7.19
CA ARG A 93 -14.72 -11.90 -5.82
C ARG A 93 -13.69 -11.28 -4.89
N ILE A 94 -14.02 -10.12 -4.34
CA ILE A 94 -13.12 -9.30 -3.56
C ILE A 94 -13.27 -9.62 -2.07
N TYR A 95 -12.17 -9.90 -1.40
CA TYR A 95 -12.08 -10.02 0.05
C TYR A 95 -11.31 -8.80 0.56
N ALA A 96 -12.07 -7.77 0.92
CA ALA A 96 -11.52 -6.51 1.38
C ALA A 96 -11.25 -6.55 2.89
N CYS A 97 -10.01 -6.49 3.28
CA CYS A 97 -9.55 -6.61 4.65
C CYS A 97 -8.88 -5.33 5.13
N ASP A 98 -9.17 -4.90 6.35
CA ASP A 98 -8.53 -3.73 6.95
C ASP A 98 -8.34 -3.88 8.46
N PHE A 99 -7.49 -3.05 9.04
CA PHE A 99 -7.27 -2.95 10.48
C PHE A 99 -8.27 -1.98 11.14
N SER A 100 -8.84 -1.04 10.38
CA SER A 100 -9.79 -0.02 10.78
C SER A 100 -11.23 -0.43 10.48
N LYS A 101 -12.10 -0.40 11.49
CA LYS A 101 -13.54 -0.64 11.32
C LYS A 101 -14.17 0.42 10.42
N LYS A 102 -13.79 1.66 10.64
CA LYS A 102 -14.32 2.80 9.90
C LYS A 102 -13.97 2.72 8.41
N PHE A 103 -12.76 2.30 8.08
CA PHE A 103 -12.39 2.09 6.68
C PHE A 103 -13.17 0.93 6.05
N LEU A 104 -13.41 -0.15 6.78
CA LEU A 104 -14.24 -1.24 6.28
C LEU A 104 -15.67 -0.81 5.99
N GLU A 105 -16.27 0.04 6.82
CA GLU A 105 -17.62 0.57 6.54
C GLU A 105 -17.63 1.46 5.28
N LYS A 106 -16.62 2.31 5.11
CA LYS A 106 -16.46 3.10 3.88
C LYS A 106 -16.21 2.19 2.67
N THR A 107 -15.41 1.15 2.82
CA THR A 107 -15.16 0.15 1.76
C THR A 107 -16.44 -0.55 1.34
N LYS A 108 -17.24 -1.07 2.29
CA LYS A 108 -18.52 -1.70 2.00
C LYS A 108 -19.40 -0.81 1.13
N LYS A 109 -19.56 0.46 1.53
CA LYS A 109 -20.34 1.43 0.76
C LYS A 109 -19.77 1.62 -0.64
N ASN A 110 -18.48 1.88 -0.76
CA ASN A 110 -17.85 2.17 -2.04
C ASN A 110 -17.91 0.96 -3.01
N LEU A 111 -17.69 -0.27 -2.52
CA LEU A 111 -17.76 -1.46 -3.35
C LEU A 111 -19.21 -1.78 -3.75
N PHE A 112 -20.18 -1.57 -2.86
CA PHE A 112 -21.60 -1.72 -3.15
C PHE A 112 -22.06 -0.71 -4.24
N ASP A 113 -21.69 0.55 -4.12
CA ASP A 113 -22.01 1.61 -5.08
C ASP A 113 -21.42 1.34 -6.49
N HIS A 114 -20.40 0.49 -6.57
CA HIS A 114 -19.77 0.04 -7.83
C HIS A 114 -20.28 -1.33 -8.30
N ASN A 115 -21.31 -1.91 -7.66
CA ASN A 115 -21.89 -3.22 -7.98
C ASN A 115 -20.86 -4.36 -8.00
N LEU A 116 -19.87 -4.33 -7.10
CA LEU A 116 -18.82 -5.35 -7.01
C LEU A 116 -19.27 -6.52 -6.10
N ASN A 117 -18.78 -7.71 -6.40
CA ASN A 117 -18.96 -8.88 -5.53
C ASN A 117 -17.86 -8.88 -4.45
N PHE A 118 -18.22 -8.72 -3.19
CA PHE A 118 -17.23 -8.57 -2.11
C PHE A 118 -17.68 -9.14 -0.76
N GLU A 119 -16.67 -9.45 0.03
CA GLU A 119 -16.77 -9.68 1.48
C GLU A 119 -15.80 -8.75 2.20
N THR A 120 -16.09 -8.41 3.47
CA THR A 120 -15.19 -7.56 4.27
C THR A 120 -14.81 -8.25 5.57
N GLN A 121 -13.54 -8.11 5.99
CA GLN A 121 -13.05 -8.70 7.23
C GLN A 121 -12.14 -7.72 7.99
N LEU A 122 -12.43 -7.51 9.28
CA LEU A 122 -11.52 -6.80 10.18
C LEU A 122 -10.38 -7.72 10.58
N ILE A 123 -9.15 -7.29 10.36
CA ILE A 123 -7.94 -8.00 10.78
C ILE A 123 -7.43 -7.42 12.09
N LYS A 124 -7.29 -8.28 13.10
CA LYS A 124 -6.74 -7.91 14.41
C LYS A 124 -5.36 -8.51 14.66
N ASN A 125 -5.08 -9.64 14.05
CA ASN A 125 -3.85 -10.41 14.22
C ASN A 125 -3.62 -11.36 13.04
N PHE A 126 -2.49 -12.02 13.02
CA PHE A 126 -2.18 -13.15 12.13
C PHE A 126 -2.27 -14.47 12.90
N PRO A 127 -2.58 -15.62 12.23
CA PRO A 127 -2.82 -15.74 10.80
C PRO A 127 -4.18 -15.19 10.36
N LEU A 128 -4.31 -14.85 9.08
CA LEU A 128 -5.58 -14.48 8.45
C LEU A 128 -6.54 -15.68 8.42
N ASN A 129 -7.83 -15.45 8.60
CA ASN A 129 -8.85 -16.50 8.57
C ASN A 129 -9.19 -16.95 7.14
N PHE A 130 -8.17 -17.33 6.38
CA PHE A 130 -8.30 -17.87 5.02
C PHE A 130 -7.47 -19.15 4.87
N LYS A 131 -7.92 -20.04 3.99
CA LYS A 131 -7.21 -21.27 3.65
C LYS A 131 -5.88 -20.98 2.95
N ASN A 132 -4.95 -21.91 3.03
CA ASN A 132 -3.73 -21.86 2.21
C ASN A 132 -4.10 -21.88 0.72
N ASN A 133 -3.34 -21.16 -0.10
CA ASN A 133 -3.52 -21.16 -1.56
C ASN A 133 -4.97 -20.82 -1.99
N PHE A 134 -5.52 -19.76 -1.42
CA PHE A 134 -6.92 -19.39 -1.67
C PHE A 134 -7.04 -18.25 -2.70
N PHE A 135 -6.14 -17.27 -2.69
CA PHE A 135 -6.23 -16.11 -3.55
C PHE A 135 -5.42 -16.25 -4.84
N ASP A 136 -6.03 -15.87 -5.95
CA ASP A 136 -5.37 -15.75 -7.25
C ASP A 136 -4.55 -14.46 -7.31
N PHE A 137 -5.07 -13.40 -6.67
CA PHE A 137 -4.50 -12.07 -6.70
C PHE A 137 -4.53 -11.41 -5.33
N ILE A 138 -3.44 -10.77 -4.95
CA ILE A 138 -3.35 -9.98 -3.72
C ILE A 138 -2.97 -8.54 -4.06
N ILE A 139 -3.70 -7.60 -3.49
CA ILE A 139 -3.45 -6.17 -3.58
C ILE A 139 -3.02 -5.68 -2.20
N THR A 140 -1.83 -5.07 -2.11
CA THR A 140 -1.32 -4.49 -0.87
C THR A 140 -0.59 -3.18 -1.17
N TYR A 141 -1.30 -2.06 -0.97
CA TYR A 141 -0.81 -0.73 -1.24
C TYR A 141 -0.44 0.00 0.04
N GLU A 142 0.86 0.32 0.22
CA GLU A 142 1.34 1.09 1.37
C GLU A 142 0.84 0.47 2.70
N THR A 143 1.09 -0.82 2.88
CA THR A 143 0.66 -1.59 4.05
C THR A 143 1.84 -2.01 4.91
N LEU A 144 2.94 -2.39 4.23
CA LEU A 144 4.07 -3.07 4.85
C LEU A 144 4.72 -2.23 5.96
N GLU A 145 4.74 -0.92 5.81
CA GLU A 145 5.27 0.04 6.78
C GLU A 145 4.43 0.14 8.06
N HIS A 146 3.14 -0.20 7.99
CA HIS A 146 2.23 -0.18 9.13
C HIS A 146 2.21 -1.49 9.93
N VAL A 147 2.81 -2.55 9.41
CA VAL A 147 2.85 -3.85 10.09
C VAL A 147 4.18 -4.02 10.79
N CYS A 148 4.18 -3.93 12.14
CA CYS A 148 5.39 -4.11 12.95
C CYS A 148 6.09 -5.44 12.66
N GLU A 149 5.31 -6.53 12.60
CA GLU A 149 5.75 -7.89 12.30
C GLU A 149 5.75 -8.18 10.78
N TYR A 150 6.42 -7.34 9.99
CA TYR A 150 6.39 -7.43 8.53
C TYR A 150 6.81 -8.81 7.98
N LYS A 151 7.68 -9.55 8.68
CA LYS A 151 8.09 -10.91 8.28
C LYS A 151 6.93 -11.89 8.36
N THR A 152 6.19 -11.86 9.47
CA THR A 152 4.97 -12.65 9.66
C THR A 152 3.92 -12.27 8.61
N PHE A 153 3.79 -10.99 8.29
CA PHE A 153 2.88 -10.50 7.26
C PHE A 153 3.23 -11.06 5.86
N ILE A 154 4.48 -10.94 5.43
CA ILE A 154 4.92 -11.47 4.11
C ILE A 154 4.73 -12.99 4.04
N LYS A 155 5.08 -13.72 5.12
CA LYS A 155 4.86 -15.16 5.21
C LYS A 155 3.37 -15.51 5.09
N GLU A 156 2.52 -14.73 5.70
CA GLU A 156 1.07 -14.93 5.66
C GLU A 156 0.48 -14.64 4.27
N LEU A 157 0.91 -13.57 3.60
CA LEU A 157 0.54 -13.30 2.22
C LEU A 157 0.96 -14.45 1.28
N SER A 158 2.16 -14.98 1.45
CA SER A 158 2.59 -16.17 0.71
C SER A 158 1.73 -17.40 1.02
N ARG A 159 1.35 -17.61 2.29
CA ARG A 159 0.51 -18.74 2.67
C ARG A 159 -0.83 -18.74 1.95
N VAL A 160 -1.49 -17.58 1.92
CA VAL A 160 -2.84 -17.46 1.35
C VAL A 160 -2.86 -17.28 -0.17
N LEU A 161 -1.76 -16.82 -0.78
CA LEU A 161 -1.61 -16.72 -2.23
C LEU A 161 -1.47 -18.12 -2.84
N LYS A 162 -2.16 -18.40 -3.94
CA LYS A 162 -2.02 -19.64 -4.71
C LYS A 162 -0.63 -19.76 -5.32
N LYS A 163 -0.18 -20.97 -5.63
CA LYS A 163 0.92 -21.19 -6.54
C LYS A 163 0.58 -20.52 -7.88
N ASP A 164 1.55 -19.87 -8.49
CA ASP A 164 1.42 -19.04 -9.69
C ASP A 164 0.51 -17.79 -9.53
N GLY A 165 -0.06 -17.59 -8.34
CA GLY A 165 -0.82 -16.39 -8.01
C GLY A 165 0.04 -15.13 -7.99
N ILE A 166 -0.57 -13.99 -8.26
CA ILE A 166 0.11 -12.70 -8.39
C ILE A 166 -0.20 -11.80 -7.19
N MET A 167 0.81 -11.09 -6.72
CA MET A 167 0.66 -10.08 -5.69
C MET A 167 1.23 -8.74 -6.15
N ILE A 168 0.47 -7.67 -5.95
CA ILE A 168 0.96 -6.30 -6.06
C ILE A 168 1.31 -5.81 -4.67
N LEU A 169 2.55 -5.35 -4.50
CA LEU A 169 3.01 -4.74 -3.28
C LEU A 169 3.62 -3.38 -3.57
N THR A 170 3.17 -2.35 -2.86
CA THR A 170 3.85 -1.07 -2.84
C THR A 170 4.23 -0.68 -1.41
N CYS A 171 5.32 0.04 -1.28
CA CYS A 171 5.75 0.59 -0.01
C CYS A 171 6.60 1.85 -0.22
N PRO A 172 6.67 2.75 0.76
CA PRO A 172 7.54 3.92 0.68
C PRO A 172 9.01 3.51 0.76
N ASN A 173 9.85 4.32 0.15
CA ASN A 173 11.29 4.17 0.20
C ASN A 173 11.85 4.72 1.52
N ILE A 174 12.67 3.95 2.20
CA ILE A 174 13.28 4.32 3.49
C ILE A 174 14.04 5.66 3.43
N SER A 175 14.60 6.03 2.29
CA SER A 175 15.28 7.33 2.11
C SER A 175 14.35 8.54 2.29
N TRP A 176 13.04 8.33 2.20
CA TRP A 176 12.03 9.36 2.39
C TRP A 176 11.47 9.44 3.82
N GLU A 177 11.89 8.57 4.73
CA GLU A 177 11.38 8.52 6.10
C GLU A 177 11.57 9.85 6.84
N ILE A 178 12.73 10.47 6.72
CA ILE A 178 13.02 11.79 7.32
C ILE A 178 12.15 12.88 6.67
N ASN A 179 12.00 12.87 5.35
CA ASN A 179 11.17 13.84 4.63
C ASN A 179 9.70 13.70 5.04
N HIS A 180 9.22 12.48 5.21
CA HIS A 180 7.87 12.20 5.70
C HIS A 180 7.66 12.77 7.11
N PHE A 181 8.56 12.48 8.04
CA PHE A 181 8.54 13.03 9.40
C PHE A 181 8.49 14.56 9.39
N LEU A 182 9.40 15.21 8.67
CA LEU A 182 9.47 16.68 8.60
C LEU A 182 8.20 17.29 7.98
N SER A 183 7.69 16.72 6.88
CA SER A 183 6.49 17.22 6.22
C SER A 183 5.24 17.10 7.11
N THR A 184 5.14 16.03 7.90
CA THR A 184 4.05 15.85 8.85
C THR A 184 4.14 16.84 10.02
N VAL A 185 5.32 17.03 10.59
CA VAL A 185 5.54 18.00 11.68
C VAL A 185 5.26 19.44 11.20
N LEU A 186 5.63 19.78 9.97
CA LEU A 186 5.34 21.08 9.35
C LEU A 186 3.87 21.25 8.94
N GLY A 187 3.07 20.18 8.95
CA GLY A 187 1.67 20.21 8.56
C GLY A 187 1.43 20.25 7.05
N ILE A 188 2.44 19.86 6.27
CA ILE A 188 2.34 19.68 4.81
C ILE A 188 1.58 18.38 4.50
N ASN A 189 1.88 17.31 5.25
CA ASN A 189 1.19 16.04 5.18
C ASN A 189 0.46 15.73 6.50
N HIS A 190 -0.51 14.81 6.46
CA HIS A 190 -1.12 14.26 7.67
C HIS A 190 -0.23 13.17 8.27
N SER A 191 -0.40 12.91 9.57
CA SER A 191 0.22 11.76 10.23
C SER A 191 -0.35 10.45 9.68
N GLU A 192 0.47 9.43 9.62
CA GLU A 192 0.07 8.06 9.25
C GLU A 192 0.04 7.09 10.44
N GLY A 193 0.20 7.63 11.66
CA GLY A 193 0.19 6.82 12.89
C GLY A 193 1.43 5.94 13.05
N PRO A 194 1.33 4.79 13.71
CA PRO A 194 2.45 3.88 13.87
C PRO A 194 2.90 3.32 12.52
N HIS A 195 4.14 3.60 12.13
CA HIS A 195 4.72 3.09 10.89
C HIS A 195 6.25 3.06 10.96
N LYS A 196 6.87 2.29 10.07
CA LYS A 196 8.32 2.25 9.89
C LYS A 196 8.66 1.86 8.47
N PHE A 197 9.40 2.69 7.77
CA PHE A 197 9.84 2.38 6.42
C PHE A 197 10.89 1.27 6.42
N LEU A 198 10.81 0.37 5.47
CA LEU A 198 11.67 -0.80 5.38
C LEU A 198 12.70 -0.64 4.25
N ALA A 199 13.93 -1.05 4.55
CA ALA A 199 14.96 -1.08 3.52
C ALA A 199 14.63 -2.14 2.45
N LEU A 200 14.79 -1.79 1.18
CA LEU A 200 14.54 -2.65 0.02
C LEU A 200 15.22 -4.03 0.15
N LYS A 201 16.45 -4.06 0.68
CA LYS A 201 17.19 -5.32 0.92
C LYS A 201 16.45 -6.27 1.89
N LYS A 202 15.81 -5.73 2.94
CA LYS A 202 15.04 -6.52 3.91
C LYS A 202 13.77 -7.08 3.30
N ILE A 203 13.09 -6.28 2.48
CA ILE A 203 11.89 -6.72 1.76
C ILE A 203 12.23 -7.85 0.81
N ASN A 204 13.22 -7.68 -0.06
CA ASN A 204 13.63 -8.70 -1.02
C ASN A 204 14.09 -10.01 -0.36
N ALA A 205 14.85 -9.92 0.74
CA ALA A 205 15.27 -11.10 1.48
C ALA A 205 14.08 -11.91 2.03
N GLU A 206 13.05 -11.21 2.52
CA GLU A 206 11.88 -11.87 3.08
C GLU A 206 10.94 -12.42 1.98
N LEU A 207 10.84 -11.75 0.82
CA LEU A 207 10.12 -12.28 -0.34
C LEU A 207 10.74 -13.60 -0.81
N ILE A 208 12.06 -13.64 -1.04
CA ILE A 208 12.79 -14.84 -1.46
C ILE A 208 12.59 -15.99 -0.46
N LYS A 209 12.73 -15.69 0.84
CA LYS A 209 12.57 -16.69 1.91
C LYS A 209 11.20 -17.36 1.92
N ASN A 210 10.16 -16.66 1.43
CA ASN A 210 8.79 -17.14 1.41
C ASN A 210 8.33 -17.60 0.01
N ASN A 211 9.24 -17.99 -0.89
CA ASN A 211 8.94 -18.45 -2.25
C ASN A 211 8.14 -17.45 -3.09
N LEU A 212 8.43 -16.17 -2.91
CA LEU A 212 7.83 -15.07 -3.64
C LEU A 212 8.84 -14.48 -4.61
N ASN A 213 8.63 -14.71 -5.90
CA ASN A 213 9.50 -14.26 -6.98
C ASN A 213 9.04 -12.90 -7.51
N VAL A 214 9.94 -11.95 -7.60
CA VAL A 214 9.65 -10.62 -8.17
C VAL A 214 9.73 -10.69 -9.68
N LEU A 215 8.57 -10.68 -10.34
CA LEU A 215 8.47 -10.65 -11.82
C LEU A 215 8.76 -9.24 -12.37
N GLY A 216 8.32 -8.21 -11.67
CA GLY A 216 8.50 -6.83 -12.07
C GLY A 216 8.74 -5.92 -10.88
N TYR A 217 9.59 -4.92 -11.09
CA TYR A 217 9.90 -3.91 -10.10
C TYR A 217 10.11 -2.55 -10.75
N ASN A 218 9.49 -1.53 -10.21
CA ASN A 218 9.81 -0.16 -10.57
C ASN A 218 9.76 0.77 -9.33
N THR A 219 10.13 2.01 -9.57
CA THR A 219 10.04 3.09 -8.58
C THR A 219 9.27 4.25 -9.18
N SER A 220 8.57 5.00 -8.34
CA SER A 220 7.78 6.13 -8.79
C SER A 220 7.86 7.31 -7.84
N ILE A 221 7.65 8.50 -8.42
CA ILE A 221 7.53 9.77 -7.74
C ILE A 221 8.85 10.27 -7.17
N PHE A 222 9.45 11.19 -7.89
CA PHE A 222 10.60 11.97 -7.42
C PHE A 222 10.14 13.25 -6.72
N LEU A 223 9.12 13.93 -7.28
CA LEU A 223 8.55 15.16 -6.73
C LEU A 223 7.09 14.91 -6.29
N PRO A 224 6.82 14.74 -4.99
CA PRO A 224 5.48 14.39 -4.50
C PRO A 224 4.52 15.59 -4.40
N PHE A 225 4.68 16.61 -5.24
CA PHE A 225 3.84 17.80 -5.23
C PHE A 225 2.69 17.70 -6.24
N ASN A 226 1.52 18.19 -5.88
CA ASN A 226 0.30 18.11 -6.66
C ASN A 226 0.12 19.32 -7.61
N ASN A 227 1.13 19.62 -8.41
CA ASN A 227 1.08 20.68 -9.40
C ASN A 227 1.61 20.22 -10.77
N SER A 228 1.16 20.87 -11.83
CA SER A 228 1.48 20.48 -13.23
C SER A 228 2.98 20.47 -13.52
N PHE A 229 3.72 21.38 -12.92
CA PHE A 229 5.18 21.49 -13.11
C PHE A 229 5.88 20.26 -12.51
N SER A 230 5.59 19.93 -11.25
CA SER A 230 6.18 18.77 -10.59
C SER A 230 5.83 17.45 -11.31
N ILE A 231 4.59 17.31 -11.78
CA ILE A 231 4.15 16.12 -12.53
C ILE A 231 4.93 15.98 -13.85
N ARG A 232 5.16 17.07 -14.58
CA ARG A 232 5.97 17.05 -15.81
C ARG A 232 7.42 16.70 -15.54
N ILE A 233 8.03 17.32 -14.53
CA ILE A 233 9.41 17.04 -14.13
C ILE A 233 9.56 15.59 -13.69
N ASP A 234 8.63 15.07 -12.90
CA ASP A 234 8.62 13.67 -12.47
C ASP A 234 8.61 12.71 -13.66
N GLY A 235 7.78 12.99 -14.67
CA GLY A 235 7.73 12.23 -15.91
C GLY A 235 9.04 12.24 -16.71
N ILE A 236 9.76 13.37 -16.74
CA ILE A 236 11.08 13.49 -17.38
C ILE A 236 12.13 12.72 -16.56
N LEU A 237 12.20 12.95 -15.25
CA LEU A 237 13.15 12.31 -14.35
C LEU A 237 13.00 10.80 -14.33
N LYS A 238 11.76 10.30 -14.40
CA LYS A 238 11.48 8.86 -14.52
C LYS A 238 12.16 8.25 -15.77
N LYS A 239 12.35 9.01 -16.84
CA LYS A 239 12.99 8.53 -18.08
C LYS A 239 14.51 8.62 -18.04
N ILE A 240 15.07 9.71 -17.52
CA ILE A 240 16.50 10.03 -17.61
C ILE A 240 17.35 9.52 -16.44
N ILE A 241 16.77 9.40 -15.23
CA ILE A 241 17.51 8.94 -14.06
C ILE A 241 17.81 7.45 -14.19
N PRO A 242 19.06 7.00 -14.00
CA PRO A 242 19.45 5.60 -13.99
C PRO A 242 18.71 4.79 -12.90
N SER A 243 18.40 3.52 -13.18
CA SER A 243 17.58 2.68 -12.29
C SER A 243 18.15 2.53 -10.88
N PHE A 244 19.47 2.51 -10.71
CA PHE A 244 20.09 2.40 -9.39
C PHE A 244 19.86 3.68 -8.55
N LEU A 245 19.87 4.87 -9.17
CA LEU A 245 19.57 6.14 -8.49
C LEU A 245 18.08 6.27 -8.16
N LYS A 246 17.20 5.75 -9.02
CA LYS A 246 15.76 5.73 -8.75
C LYS A 246 15.45 4.98 -7.45
N LYS A 247 16.15 3.87 -7.18
CA LYS A 247 16.00 3.09 -5.93
C LYS A 247 16.33 3.88 -4.67
N ILE A 248 17.09 4.96 -4.80
CA ILE A 248 17.49 5.83 -3.68
C ILE A 248 16.57 7.04 -3.57
N PHE A 249 16.28 7.69 -4.70
CA PHE A 249 15.67 9.03 -4.69
C PHE A 249 14.16 9.05 -4.92
N PHE A 250 13.57 7.98 -5.47
CA PHE A 250 12.13 7.94 -5.70
C PHE A 250 11.38 7.49 -4.44
N LEU A 251 10.22 8.09 -4.23
CA LEU A 251 9.40 7.93 -3.01
C LEU A 251 8.91 6.49 -2.81
N ARG A 252 8.50 5.81 -3.87
CA ARG A 252 7.76 4.55 -3.76
C ARG A 252 8.43 3.42 -4.53
N HIS A 253 8.47 2.27 -3.89
CA HIS A 253 8.75 0.98 -4.52
C HIS A 253 7.45 0.28 -4.91
N SER A 254 7.41 -0.31 -6.12
CA SER A 254 6.29 -1.10 -6.62
C SER A 254 6.81 -2.45 -7.14
N PHE A 255 6.14 -3.51 -6.73
CA PHE A 255 6.49 -4.89 -7.08
C PHE A 255 5.29 -5.61 -7.66
N ILE A 256 5.52 -6.40 -8.70
CA ILE A 256 4.65 -7.50 -9.13
C ILE A 256 5.37 -8.79 -8.78
N ILE A 257 4.71 -9.60 -7.99
CA ILE A 257 5.31 -10.77 -7.33
C ILE A 257 4.46 -11.98 -7.69
N GLN A 258 5.11 -13.11 -7.96
CA GLN A 258 4.48 -14.40 -8.19
C GLN A 258 4.94 -15.40 -7.13
N LYS A 259 4.02 -16.21 -6.63
CA LYS A 259 4.37 -17.35 -5.78
C LYS A 259 4.82 -18.54 -6.63
N ILE A 260 6.00 -19.10 -6.32
CA ILE A 260 6.58 -20.29 -6.96
C ILE A 260 6.34 -21.56 -6.15
#